data_ffce6e2ba7f55f91092517536f484557
#
_entry.id   ffce6e2ba7f55f91092517536f484557
#
_cell.length_a   1.000
_cell.length_b   1.000
_cell.length_c   1.000
_cell.angle_alpha   90.00
_cell.angle_beta   90.00
_cell.angle_gamma   90.00
#
_symmetry.space_group_name_H-M   'P 1'
#
loop_
_entity.id
_entity.type
_entity.pdbx_description
1 polymer ?
#
loop_
_entity_poly.entity_id
_entity_poly.type
_entity_poly.pdbx_seq_one_letter_code
_entity_poly.pdbx_strand_id
1 'polypeptide(L)'
;MFSFTKDIGMDLGTASVLIYIKDKGIVLNEPSVVALDKNTGKLLKVGADAQAMLGRTPGNIIAIRPLREGVISDYEVTERMIKEFLHKVMGFQLFKPRIIICVPSGITEVEERAVIDAGIQAGARRVYLIEEPVAAAIGAGIDITQPEGHMIIDIGGGTSDIAVISLGGTVVSASIKIAG
;
A
#
# COMPACT_ATOMS: atom_id res chain seq x y z
N MET A 1 -19.50 14.51 16.44
CA MET A 1 -19.02 15.33 15.31
C MET A 1 -18.96 14.43 14.10
N PHE A 2 -19.88 14.55 13.15
CA PHE A 2 -19.87 13.70 11.94
C PHE A 2 -18.70 14.13 11.07
N SER A 3 -17.67 13.29 10.96
CA SER A 3 -16.60 13.49 9.99
C SER A 3 -17.11 13.10 8.62
N PHE A 4 -17.32 14.05 7.74
CA PHE A 4 -17.71 13.82 6.35
C PHE A 4 -16.54 13.27 5.49
N THR A 5 -15.33 13.23 6.03
CA THR A 5 -14.14 12.68 5.38
C THR A 5 -13.87 11.28 5.89
N LYS A 6 -13.66 10.33 4.98
CA LYS A 6 -13.24 8.98 5.34
C LYS A 6 -11.74 8.95 5.64
N ASP A 7 -11.38 8.20 6.67
CA ASP A 7 -10.00 7.84 6.97
C ASP A 7 -9.76 6.44 6.44
N ILE A 8 -8.74 6.30 5.61
CA ILE A 8 -8.40 5.07 4.90
C ILE A 8 -6.99 4.67 5.33
N GLY A 9 -6.83 3.42 5.77
CA GLY A 9 -5.53 2.76 5.86
C GLY A 9 -5.30 1.96 4.58
N MET A 10 -4.12 2.06 4.02
CA MET A 10 -3.71 1.30 2.84
C MET A 10 -2.36 0.64 3.11
N ASP A 11 -2.33 -0.66 3.00
CA ASP A 11 -1.09 -1.41 2.86
C ASP A 11 -0.82 -1.58 1.36
N LEU A 12 0.26 -0.97 0.89
CA LEU A 12 0.66 -0.98 -0.51
C LEU A 12 1.79 -2.01 -0.71
N GLY A 13 1.47 -3.28 -0.47
CA GLY A 13 2.44 -4.36 -0.51
C GLY A 13 2.82 -4.81 -1.92
N THR A 14 3.99 -5.45 -2.03
CA THR A 14 4.50 -6.03 -3.29
C THR A 14 3.59 -7.12 -3.85
N ALA A 15 3.00 -7.95 -3.00
CA ALA A 15 2.13 -9.06 -3.41
C ALA A 15 0.68 -8.65 -3.52
N SER A 16 0.19 -7.85 -2.56
CA SER A 16 -1.22 -7.47 -2.45
C SER A 16 -1.37 -6.04 -1.91
N VAL A 17 -2.45 -5.39 -2.29
CA VAL A 17 -2.93 -4.15 -1.71
C VAL A 17 -4.11 -4.45 -0.80
N LEU A 18 -4.05 -3.93 0.42
CA LEU A 18 -5.11 -4.05 1.40
C LEU A 18 -5.62 -2.65 1.77
N ILE A 19 -6.95 -2.47 1.75
CA ILE A 19 -7.56 -1.21 2.15
C ILE A 19 -8.50 -1.44 3.32
N TYR A 20 -8.26 -0.67 4.36
CA TYR A 20 -9.07 -0.57 5.56
C TYR A 20 -9.79 0.78 5.59
N ILE A 21 -11.07 0.78 5.89
CA ILE A 21 -11.85 2.02 6.16
C ILE A 21 -12.32 1.98 7.61
N LYS A 22 -12.10 3.09 8.33
CA LYS A 22 -12.59 3.23 9.70
C LYS A 22 -14.07 2.89 9.77
N ASP A 23 -14.45 2.13 10.78
CA ASP A 23 -15.80 1.63 11.06
C ASP A 23 -16.37 0.61 10.05
N LYS A 24 -15.60 0.22 9.02
CA LYS A 24 -15.97 -0.82 8.06
C LYS A 24 -15.05 -2.03 8.06
N GLY A 25 -13.83 -1.88 8.60
CA GLY A 25 -12.81 -2.91 8.54
C GLY A 25 -12.12 -2.97 7.19
N ILE A 26 -11.57 -4.15 6.86
CA ILE A 26 -10.92 -4.43 5.57
C ILE A 26 -12.00 -4.48 4.49
N VAL A 27 -11.92 -3.59 3.52
CA VAL A 27 -12.89 -3.46 2.41
C VAL A 27 -12.33 -3.88 1.07
N LEU A 28 -11.01 -4.07 0.97
CA LEU A 28 -10.33 -4.57 -0.22
C LEU A 28 -9.09 -5.35 0.19
N ASN A 29 -8.89 -6.49 -0.45
CA ASN A 29 -7.66 -7.28 -0.42
C ASN A 29 -7.48 -7.86 -1.83
N GLU A 30 -6.60 -7.24 -2.61
CA GLU A 30 -6.43 -7.54 -4.03
C GLU A 30 -4.95 -7.68 -4.38
N PRO A 31 -4.58 -8.53 -5.33
CA PRO A 31 -3.21 -8.60 -5.81
C PRO A 31 -2.69 -7.27 -6.35
N SER A 32 -1.42 -6.95 -6.11
CA SER A 32 -0.72 -5.78 -6.68
C SER A 32 -0.34 -6.04 -8.13
N VAL A 33 -1.34 -6.23 -8.99
CA VAL A 33 -1.18 -6.55 -10.42
C VAL A 33 -2.01 -5.60 -11.26
N VAL A 34 -1.43 -5.18 -12.39
CA VAL A 34 -2.07 -4.30 -13.37
C VAL A 34 -1.94 -4.90 -14.75
N ALA A 35 -3.02 -4.90 -15.52
CA ALA A 35 -3.02 -5.26 -16.94
C ALA A 35 -3.14 -4.01 -17.81
N LEU A 36 -2.21 -3.85 -18.74
CA LEU A 36 -2.11 -2.72 -19.65
C LEU A 36 -2.16 -3.18 -21.10
N ASP A 37 -2.75 -2.37 -21.98
CA ASP A 37 -2.56 -2.49 -23.41
C ASP A 37 -1.16 -2.00 -23.78
N LYS A 38 -0.37 -2.85 -24.44
CA LYS A 38 1.04 -2.55 -24.80
C LYS A 38 1.17 -1.39 -25.80
N ASN A 39 0.19 -1.21 -26.66
CA ASN A 39 0.27 -0.23 -27.75
C ASN A 39 -0.12 1.16 -27.28
N THR A 40 -1.09 1.23 -26.37
CA THR A 40 -1.67 2.49 -25.92
C THR A 40 -1.25 2.88 -24.50
N GLY A 41 -0.65 1.95 -23.73
CA GLY A 41 -0.39 2.13 -22.30
C GLY A 41 -1.66 2.23 -21.44
N LYS A 42 -2.84 1.95 -22.03
CA LYS A 42 -4.11 2.08 -21.32
C LYS A 42 -4.24 0.99 -20.26
N LEU A 43 -4.63 1.39 -19.06
CA LEU A 43 -4.99 0.46 -17.99
C LEU A 43 -6.29 -0.25 -18.35
N LEU A 44 -6.26 -1.58 -18.31
CA LEU A 44 -7.39 -2.45 -18.66
C LEU A 44 -8.03 -3.06 -17.42
N LYS A 45 -7.22 -3.59 -16.50
CA LYS A 45 -7.65 -4.28 -15.29
C LYS A 45 -6.65 -4.08 -14.16
N VAL A 46 -7.11 -4.22 -12.91
CA VAL A 46 -6.30 -4.22 -11.69
C VAL A 46 -6.70 -5.37 -10.78
N GLY A 47 -5.80 -5.76 -9.88
CA GLY A 47 -6.08 -6.74 -8.84
C GLY A 47 -6.26 -8.16 -9.37
N ALA A 48 -7.23 -8.90 -8.84
CA ALA A 48 -7.51 -10.29 -9.19
C ALA A 48 -7.82 -10.46 -10.68
N ASP A 49 -8.56 -9.53 -11.29
CA ASP A 49 -8.86 -9.55 -12.71
C ASP A 49 -7.60 -9.46 -13.58
N ALA A 50 -6.64 -8.60 -13.18
CA ALA A 50 -5.37 -8.47 -13.86
C ALA A 50 -4.48 -9.71 -13.61
N GLN A 51 -4.49 -10.25 -12.40
CA GLN A 51 -3.73 -11.46 -12.07
C GLN A 51 -4.18 -12.66 -12.88
N ALA A 52 -5.48 -12.83 -13.10
CA ALA A 52 -6.02 -13.90 -13.93
C ALA A 52 -5.54 -13.85 -15.40
N MET A 53 -5.05 -12.68 -15.83
CA MET A 53 -4.50 -12.46 -17.17
C MET A 53 -3.00 -12.80 -17.26
N LEU A 54 -2.28 -12.98 -16.14
CA LEU A 54 -0.86 -13.34 -16.13
C LEU A 54 -0.64 -14.65 -16.89
N GLY A 55 0.27 -14.64 -17.87
CA GLY A 55 0.60 -15.81 -18.69
C GLY A 55 -0.49 -16.26 -19.69
N ARG A 56 -1.62 -15.55 -19.75
CA ARG A 56 -2.77 -15.86 -20.63
C ARG A 56 -3.17 -14.70 -21.52
N THR A 57 -2.33 -13.66 -21.60
CA THR A 57 -2.66 -12.43 -22.33
C THR A 57 -2.44 -12.60 -23.83
N PRO A 58 -3.34 -12.09 -24.70
CA PRO A 58 -3.04 -11.85 -26.11
C PRO A 58 -1.78 -10.98 -26.24
N GLY A 59 -1.10 -11.04 -27.38
CA GLY A 59 0.19 -10.40 -27.58
C GLY A 59 0.25 -8.88 -27.36
N ASN A 60 -0.90 -8.22 -27.34
CA ASN A 60 -1.05 -6.80 -27.11
C ASN A 60 -1.34 -6.39 -25.65
N ILE A 61 -1.47 -7.36 -24.71
CA ILE A 61 -1.70 -7.08 -23.29
C ILE A 61 -0.47 -7.49 -22.48
N ILE A 62 -0.11 -6.70 -21.49
CA ILE A 62 0.93 -7.00 -20.51
C ILE A 62 0.33 -6.89 -19.10
N ALA A 63 0.57 -7.91 -18.28
CA ALA A 63 0.26 -7.86 -16.85
C ALA A 63 1.57 -7.72 -16.07
N ILE A 64 1.65 -6.71 -15.22
CA ILE A 64 2.84 -6.34 -14.47
C ILE A 64 2.52 -6.13 -12.99
N ARG A 65 3.56 -6.24 -12.15
CA ARG A 65 3.54 -5.80 -10.76
C ARG A 65 4.29 -4.48 -10.67
N PRO A 66 3.60 -3.37 -10.35
CA PRO A 66 4.23 -2.06 -10.31
C PRO A 66 5.07 -1.82 -9.05
N LEU A 67 4.95 -2.71 -8.05
CA LEU A 67 5.79 -2.72 -6.86
C LEU A 67 6.67 -3.95 -6.87
N ARG A 68 7.95 -3.76 -6.49
CA ARG A 68 8.94 -4.83 -6.33
C ARG A 68 9.76 -4.56 -5.09
N GLU A 69 9.93 -5.59 -4.25
CA GLU A 69 10.78 -5.50 -3.06
C GLU A 69 10.42 -4.29 -2.16
N GLY A 70 9.11 -4.03 -1.98
CA GLY A 70 8.62 -2.90 -1.19
C GLY A 70 8.70 -1.53 -1.88
N VAL A 71 9.25 -1.45 -3.09
CA VAL A 71 9.53 -0.18 -3.79
C VAL A 71 8.62 -0.02 -5.01
N ILE A 72 8.23 1.22 -5.29
CA ILE A 72 7.54 1.58 -6.55
C ILE A 72 8.53 1.46 -7.71
N SER A 73 8.33 0.49 -8.59
CA SER A 73 9.13 0.31 -9.80
C SER A 73 8.57 1.04 -11.01
N ASP A 74 7.26 1.36 -10.98
CA ASP A 74 6.57 2.14 -12.00
C ASP A 74 5.56 3.07 -11.32
N TYR A 75 5.92 4.36 -11.28
CA TYR A 75 5.15 5.39 -10.59
C TYR A 75 3.76 5.59 -11.21
N GLU A 76 3.70 5.75 -12.54
CA GLU A 76 2.45 6.06 -13.24
C GLU A 76 1.45 4.90 -13.14
N VAL A 77 1.95 3.68 -13.26
CA VAL A 77 1.10 2.47 -13.12
C VAL A 77 0.64 2.29 -11.67
N THR A 78 1.50 2.59 -10.69
CA THR A 78 1.14 2.54 -9.26
C THR A 78 0.05 3.55 -8.93
N GLU A 79 0.18 4.80 -9.39
CA GLU A 79 -0.83 5.85 -9.21
C GLU A 79 -2.18 5.39 -9.76
N ARG A 80 -2.20 4.89 -11.00
CA ARG A 80 -3.42 4.39 -11.63
C ARG A 80 -4.04 3.21 -10.87
N MET A 81 -3.21 2.30 -10.39
CA MET A 81 -3.66 1.16 -9.57
C MET A 81 -4.32 1.63 -8.27
N ILE A 82 -3.67 2.53 -7.54
CA ILE A 82 -4.21 3.12 -6.30
C ILE A 82 -5.54 3.81 -6.59
N LYS A 83 -5.61 4.60 -7.66
CA LYS A 83 -6.83 5.31 -8.06
C LYS A 83 -7.99 4.35 -8.33
N GLU A 84 -7.75 3.28 -9.08
CA GLU A 84 -8.78 2.27 -9.35
C GLU A 84 -9.25 1.55 -8.08
N PHE A 85 -8.32 1.19 -7.18
CA PHE A 85 -8.69 0.58 -5.91
C PHE A 85 -9.48 1.53 -5.00
N LEU A 86 -9.08 2.81 -4.94
CA LEU A 86 -9.87 3.82 -4.22
C LEU A 86 -11.26 4.00 -4.80
N HIS A 87 -11.41 4.02 -6.14
CA HIS A 87 -12.71 4.07 -6.80
C HIS A 87 -13.59 2.86 -6.46
N LYS A 88 -13.00 1.64 -6.45
CA LYS A 88 -13.73 0.41 -6.07
C LYS A 88 -14.34 0.50 -4.67
N VAL A 89 -13.60 1.05 -3.69
CA VAL A 89 -14.04 1.05 -2.27
C VAL A 89 -14.83 2.28 -1.85
N MET A 90 -14.63 3.41 -2.53
CA MET A 90 -15.24 4.68 -2.13
C MET A 90 -16.51 5.02 -2.91
N GLY A 91 -16.61 4.60 -4.17
CA GLY A 91 -17.65 5.09 -5.07
C GLY A 91 -17.57 6.61 -5.28
N PHE A 92 -18.69 7.22 -5.63
CA PHE A 92 -18.78 8.68 -5.74
C PHE A 92 -18.70 9.33 -4.36
N GLN A 93 -17.74 10.26 -4.17
CA GLN A 93 -17.55 10.99 -2.92
C GLN A 93 -17.44 12.49 -3.17
N LEU A 94 -18.19 13.25 -2.34
CA LEU A 94 -18.13 14.72 -2.34
C LEU A 94 -16.84 15.26 -1.68
N PHE A 95 -16.28 14.48 -0.74
CA PHE A 95 -15.08 14.87 0.02
C PHE A 95 -13.95 13.86 -0.17
N LYS A 96 -12.78 14.37 -0.53
CA LYS A 96 -11.56 13.56 -0.70
C LYS A 96 -11.10 12.98 0.65
N PRO A 97 -10.69 11.70 0.71
CA PRO A 97 -10.26 11.03 1.93
C PRO A 97 -8.89 11.51 2.42
N ARG A 98 -8.62 11.22 3.69
CA ARG A 98 -7.25 11.15 4.22
C ARG A 98 -6.80 9.70 4.14
N ILE A 99 -5.57 9.48 3.71
CA ILE A 99 -5.03 8.12 3.56
C ILE A 99 -3.75 8.01 4.38
N ILE A 100 -3.62 6.92 5.13
CA ILE A 100 -2.37 6.47 5.74
C ILE A 100 -1.89 5.30 4.91
N ILE A 101 -0.67 5.35 4.38
CA ILE A 101 -0.07 4.30 3.57
C ILE A 101 1.08 3.67 4.36
N CYS A 102 1.06 2.34 4.48
CA CYS A 102 2.17 1.58 5.05
C CYS A 102 3.34 1.55 4.07
N VAL A 103 4.54 1.70 4.59
CA VAL A 103 5.81 1.66 3.85
C VAL A 103 6.83 0.82 4.59
N PRO A 104 7.74 0.12 3.88
CA PRO A 104 8.82 -0.63 4.52
C PRO A 104 9.71 0.26 5.39
N SER A 105 10.33 -0.32 6.40
CA SER A 105 11.34 0.38 7.20
C SER A 105 12.56 0.71 6.34
N GLY A 106 13.09 1.91 6.50
CA GLY A 106 14.30 2.33 5.77
C GLY A 106 14.05 2.78 4.32
N ILE A 107 12.79 3.10 3.97
CA ILE A 107 12.44 3.75 2.70
C ILE A 107 13.21 5.08 2.54
N THR A 108 13.67 5.37 1.35
CA THR A 108 14.38 6.63 1.04
C THR A 108 13.40 7.80 0.92
N GLU A 109 13.89 9.04 1.14
CA GLU A 109 13.08 10.26 0.98
C GLU A 109 12.45 10.38 -0.43
N VAL A 110 13.13 9.88 -1.46
CA VAL A 110 12.63 9.89 -2.84
C VAL A 110 11.45 8.93 -2.99
N GLU A 111 11.55 7.74 -2.41
CA GLU A 111 10.49 6.74 -2.40
C GLU A 111 9.30 7.20 -1.57
N GLU A 112 9.52 7.79 -0.38
CA GLU A 112 8.45 8.39 0.43
C GLU A 112 7.65 9.43 -0.36
N ARG A 113 8.38 10.35 -1.02
CA ARG A 113 7.75 11.37 -1.87
C ARG A 113 6.95 10.75 -2.99
N ALA A 114 7.48 9.71 -3.65
CA ALA A 114 6.78 9.00 -4.72
C ALA A 114 5.47 8.36 -4.24
N VAL A 115 5.46 7.75 -3.05
CA VAL A 115 4.24 7.16 -2.44
C VAL A 115 3.21 8.26 -2.11
N ILE A 116 3.67 9.37 -1.50
CA ILE A 116 2.78 10.50 -1.15
C ILE A 116 2.16 11.08 -2.42
N ASP A 117 2.98 11.35 -3.44
CA ASP A 117 2.52 11.94 -4.69
C ASP A 117 1.54 11.00 -5.41
N ALA A 118 1.82 9.69 -5.45
CA ALA A 118 0.90 8.70 -6.02
C ALA A 118 -0.46 8.72 -5.31
N GLY A 119 -0.48 8.76 -3.98
CA GLY A 119 -1.71 8.84 -3.20
C GLY A 119 -2.50 10.14 -3.44
N ILE A 120 -1.81 11.29 -3.51
CA ILE A 120 -2.44 12.59 -3.81
C ILE A 120 -3.02 12.60 -5.23
N GLN A 121 -2.28 12.14 -6.23
CA GLN A 121 -2.71 12.06 -7.63
C GLN A 121 -3.89 11.09 -7.80
N ALA A 122 -3.90 10.00 -7.03
CA ALA A 122 -5.01 9.05 -7.00
C ALA A 122 -6.30 9.64 -6.38
N GLY A 123 -6.24 10.82 -5.76
CA GLY A 123 -7.40 11.56 -5.30
C GLY A 123 -7.50 11.76 -3.78
N ALA A 124 -6.47 11.43 -3.01
CA ALA A 124 -6.44 11.73 -1.58
C ALA A 124 -6.37 13.25 -1.32
N ARG A 125 -6.98 13.71 -0.22
CA ARG A 125 -6.81 15.07 0.29
C ARG A 125 -5.47 15.26 1.00
N ARG A 126 -5.06 14.22 1.74
CA ARG A 126 -3.79 14.14 2.45
C ARG A 126 -3.34 12.70 2.49
N VAL A 127 -2.04 12.49 2.39
CA VAL A 127 -1.38 11.20 2.57
C VAL A 127 -0.43 11.32 3.75
N TYR A 128 -0.44 10.32 4.61
CA TYR A 128 0.50 10.11 5.70
C TYR A 128 1.18 8.76 5.48
N LEU A 129 2.41 8.64 5.89
CA LEU A 129 3.14 7.38 5.86
C LEU A 129 3.26 6.81 7.28
N ILE A 130 3.26 5.51 7.38
CA ILE A 130 3.55 4.75 8.59
C ILE A 130 4.42 3.56 8.22
N GLU A 131 5.45 3.27 9.01
CA GLU A 131 6.26 2.08 8.80
C GLU A 131 5.45 0.80 9.03
N GLU A 132 5.62 -0.20 8.17
CA GLU A 132 4.91 -1.49 8.25
C GLU A 132 4.99 -2.14 9.63
N PRO A 133 6.16 -2.25 10.30
CA PRO A 133 6.24 -2.84 11.63
C PRO A 133 5.48 -2.05 12.70
N VAL A 134 5.42 -0.71 12.58
CA VAL A 134 4.65 0.14 13.50
C VAL A 134 3.15 -0.10 13.30
N ALA A 135 2.70 -0.16 12.06
CA ALA A 135 1.31 -0.48 11.73
C ALA A 135 0.92 -1.88 12.21
N ALA A 136 1.82 -2.86 12.03
CA ALA A 136 1.63 -4.25 12.51
C ALA A 136 1.51 -4.31 14.04
N ALA A 137 2.38 -3.60 14.77
CA ALA A 137 2.31 -3.52 16.23
C ALA A 137 0.97 -2.96 16.72
N ILE A 138 0.52 -1.86 16.12
CA ILE A 138 -0.79 -1.25 16.43
C ILE A 138 -1.92 -2.23 16.11
N GLY A 139 -1.85 -2.89 14.96
CA GLY A 139 -2.85 -3.88 14.54
C GLY A 139 -2.92 -5.11 15.45
N ALA A 140 -1.79 -5.51 16.05
CA ALA A 140 -1.70 -6.57 17.05
C ALA A 140 -2.19 -6.14 18.45
N GLY A 141 -2.54 -4.87 18.63
CA GLY A 141 -3.00 -4.32 19.91
C GLY A 141 -1.88 -4.07 20.91
N ILE A 142 -0.63 -3.96 20.45
CA ILE A 142 0.52 -3.65 21.30
C ILE A 142 0.50 -2.16 21.63
N ASP A 143 0.61 -1.81 22.92
CA ASP A 143 0.77 -0.43 23.35
C ASP A 143 2.22 0.03 23.12
N ILE A 144 2.46 0.58 21.96
CA ILE A 144 3.79 1.07 21.55
C ILE A 144 4.24 2.34 22.28
N THR A 145 3.38 2.95 23.09
CA THR A 145 3.71 4.21 23.81
C THR A 145 4.51 3.97 25.08
N GLN A 146 4.56 2.73 25.55
CA GLN A 146 5.30 2.35 26.75
C GLN A 146 6.82 2.31 26.52
N PRO A 147 7.63 2.53 27.56
CA PRO A 147 9.09 2.47 27.48
C PRO A 147 9.60 1.00 27.48
N GLU A 148 8.93 0.15 26.78
CA GLU A 148 9.25 -1.27 26.60
C GLU A 148 9.61 -1.52 25.14
N GLY A 149 10.61 -2.38 24.90
CA GLY A 149 11.01 -2.75 23.53
C GLY A 149 10.16 -3.91 23.01
N HIS A 150 9.37 -3.66 21.98
CA HIS A 150 8.61 -4.70 21.29
C HIS A 150 9.27 -5.00 19.94
N MET A 151 9.71 -6.26 19.76
CA MET A 151 10.23 -6.72 18.47
C MET A 151 9.08 -7.18 17.58
N ILE A 152 8.99 -6.60 16.41
CA ILE A 152 8.06 -6.97 15.35
C ILE A 152 8.86 -7.57 14.19
N ILE A 153 8.39 -8.68 13.67
CA ILE A 153 8.89 -9.31 12.44
C ILE A 153 7.71 -9.40 11.49
N ASP A 154 7.78 -8.62 10.43
CA ASP A 154 6.78 -8.61 9.36
C ASP A 154 7.37 -9.29 8.12
N ILE A 155 6.74 -10.38 7.68
CA ILE A 155 7.18 -11.16 6.52
C ILE A 155 6.15 -10.99 5.43
N GLY A 156 6.46 -10.09 4.50
CA GLY A 156 5.60 -9.74 3.37
C GLY A 156 5.84 -10.62 2.13
N GLY A 157 5.29 -10.17 1.00
CA GLY A 157 5.45 -10.82 -0.30
C GLY A 157 6.67 -10.35 -1.11
N GLY A 158 7.46 -9.39 -0.60
CA GLY A 158 8.64 -8.84 -1.28
C GLY A 158 9.77 -8.51 -0.33
N THR A 159 9.45 -8.22 0.93
CA THR A 159 10.39 -7.86 2.00
C THR A 159 10.07 -8.62 3.28
N SER A 160 11.07 -8.73 4.16
CA SER A 160 10.87 -9.06 5.56
C SER A 160 11.46 -7.94 6.39
N ASP A 161 10.59 -7.28 7.18
CA ASP A 161 10.92 -6.11 7.98
C ASP A 161 10.97 -6.50 9.46
N ILE A 162 12.09 -6.17 10.12
CA ILE A 162 12.31 -6.44 11.53
C ILE A 162 12.51 -5.09 12.22
N ALA A 163 11.75 -4.81 13.26
CA ALA A 163 11.91 -3.57 14.01
C ALA A 163 11.71 -3.79 15.51
N VAL A 164 12.42 -3.01 16.29
CA VAL A 164 12.15 -2.84 17.73
C VAL A 164 11.49 -1.48 17.92
N ILE A 165 10.31 -1.48 18.50
CA ILE A 165 9.47 -0.30 18.71
C ILE A 165 9.39 0.00 20.19
N SER A 166 9.56 1.26 20.58
CA SER A 166 9.41 1.75 21.94
C SER A 166 9.04 3.24 21.92
N LEU A 167 8.28 3.70 22.90
CA LEU A 167 7.88 5.12 23.04
C LEU A 167 7.26 5.72 21.76
N GLY A 168 6.48 4.93 21.05
CA GLY A 168 5.73 5.36 19.86
C GLY A 168 6.54 5.42 18.57
N GLY A 169 7.79 4.96 18.56
CA GLY A 169 8.65 5.01 17.38
C GLY A 169 9.56 3.80 17.23
N THR A 170 10.15 3.67 16.04
CA THR A 170 11.16 2.66 15.72
C THR A 170 12.50 3.03 16.34
N VAL A 171 13.04 2.15 17.19
CA VAL A 171 14.37 2.33 17.82
C VAL A 171 15.46 1.79 16.91
N VAL A 172 15.22 0.63 16.32
CA VAL A 172 16.12 -0.01 15.36
C VAL A 172 15.29 -0.83 14.39
N SER A 173 15.65 -0.82 13.12
CA SER A 173 15.01 -1.63 12.09
C SER A 173 16.03 -2.20 11.12
N ALA A 174 15.64 -3.30 10.49
CA ALA A 174 16.35 -3.90 9.37
C ALA A 174 15.31 -4.44 8.38
N SER A 175 15.52 -4.18 7.12
CA SER A 175 14.70 -4.71 6.03
C SER A 175 15.57 -5.60 5.14
N ILE A 176 15.07 -6.79 4.84
CA ILE A 176 15.74 -7.73 3.93
C ILE A 176 14.81 -8.03 2.76
N LYS A 177 15.38 -8.06 1.55
CA LYS A 177 14.66 -8.33 0.30
C LYS A 177 14.48 -9.84 0.08
N ILE A 178 14.04 -10.51 1.13
CA ILE A 178 13.66 -11.93 1.13
C ILE A 178 12.26 -11.99 1.72
N ALA A 179 11.38 -12.68 1.03
CA ALA A 179 9.97 -12.78 1.38
C ALA A 179 9.54 -14.23 1.57
N GLY A 180 8.35 -14.41 2.17
CA GLY A 180 7.73 -15.72 2.36
C GLY A 180 7.20 -16.35 1.09
#